data_03a0c48b7121f3ceb95b1dde7530fdad
#
_entry.id   03a0c48b7121f3ceb95b1dde7530fdad
#
_cell.length_a   1.000
_cell.length_b   1.000
_cell.length_c   1.000
_cell.angle_alpha   90.00
_cell.angle_beta   90.00
_cell.angle_gamma   90.00
#
_symmetry.space_group_name_H-M   'P 1'
#
loop_
_entity.id
_entity.type
_entity.pdbx_description
1 polymer ?
#
loop_
_entity_poly.entity_id
_entity_poly.type
_entity_poly.pdbx_seq_one_letter_code
_entity_poly.pdbx_strand_id
1 'polypeptide(L)'
;VQELNVAGAEIARKAADCCERTIIVAGSIGPTGEIIEPLGELTKAEATSAFNDQAIALKEGGVDVAWIESMYSEEEIECAITASKEAGLPILLSSTFDSHGKSMMGHEPKQLVELAERYSPEIIGYGANCGIGASELIGSILCLAKSRNNQAMHLVAKANCGIPEYTDGEIIYNGTAEIMASYACYARKLGATIIGGCCGTKQEHIKAMADALEANDMDCPIELDEIIKSLGEMTKGNMLMIEKYLNLGNSSKVSPVNPRRKRRR
;
A
#
# COMPACT_ATOMS: atom_id res chain seq x y z
N VAL A 1 -17.84 -12.64 14.13
CA VAL A 1 -17.21 -11.82 13.09
C VAL A 1 -18.17 -10.75 12.59
N GLN A 2 -19.38 -11.11 12.12
CA GLN A 2 -20.37 -10.19 11.52
C GLN A 2 -20.67 -9.00 12.40
N GLU A 3 -21.16 -9.21 13.64
CA GLU A 3 -21.55 -8.14 14.57
C GLU A 3 -20.45 -7.09 14.81
N LEU A 4 -19.19 -7.52 14.91
CA LEU A 4 -18.05 -6.62 15.14
C LEU A 4 -17.75 -5.77 13.91
N ASN A 5 -17.81 -6.36 12.70
CA ASN A 5 -17.59 -5.63 11.46
C ASN A 5 -18.70 -4.62 11.17
N VAL A 6 -19.96 -5.00 11.41
CA VAL A 6 -21.11 -4.08 11.30
C VAL A 6 -20.95 -2.91 12.27
N ALA A 7 -20.70 -3.21 13.56
CA ALA A 7 -20.57 -2.17 14.59
C ALA A 7 -19.38 -1.22 14.30
N GLY A 8 -18.24 -1.76 13.87
CA GLY A 8 -17.07 -0.95 13.50
C GLY A 8 -17.37 -0.01 12.32
N ALA A 9 -18.01 -0.53 11.28
CA ALA A 9 -18.42 0.24 10.12
C ALA A 9 -19.43 1.34 10.48
N GLU A 10 -20.45 1.02 11.31
CA GLU A 10 -21.44 1.99 11.79
C GLU A 10 -20.81 3.14 12.59
N ILE A 11 -19.82 2.86 13.44
CA ILE A 11 -19.09 3.89 14.18
C ILE A 11 -18.40 4.85 13.23
N ALA A 12 -17.70 4.32 12.23
CA ALA A 12 -17.04 5.13 11.21
C ALA A 12 -18.04 5.93 10.37
N ARG A 13 -19.16 5.30 9.96
CA ARG A 13 -20.23 5.96 9.21
C ARG A 13 -20.85 7.10 9.99
N LYS A 14 -21.21 6.89 11.26
CA LYS A 14 -21.74 7.95 12.14
C LYS A 14 -20.77 9.13 12.27
N ALA A 15 -19.47 8.85 12.41
CA ALA A 15 -18.47 9.91 12.48
C ALA A 15 -18.36 10.68 11.14
N ALA A 16 -18.40 9.98 10.01
CA ALA A 16 -18.38 10.58 8.69
C ALA A 16 -19.61 11.47 8.42
N ASP A 17 -20.78 11.02 8.82
CA ASP A 17 -22.05 11.76 8.61
C ASP A 17 -22.17 13.04 9.47
N CYS A 18 -21.35 13.17 10.51
CA CYS A 18 -21.24 14.42 11.28
C CYS A 18 -20.40 15.50 10.58
N CYS A 19 -19.73 15.18 9.47
CA CYS A 19 -18.89 16.12 8.74
C CYS A 19 -19.69 16.85 7.66
N GLU A 20 -19.44 18.16 7.50
CA GLU A 20 -20.07 18.96 6.43
C GLU A 20 -19.62 18.53 5.03
N ARG A 21 -18.39 18.01 4.89
CA ARG A 21 -17.84 17.51 3.63
C ARG A 21 -18.18 16.03 3.45
N THR A 22 -18.24 15.56 2.23
CA THR A 22 -18.37 14.12 1.93
C THR A 22 -17.15 13.36 2.42
N ILE A 23 -17.38 12.36 3.25
CA ILE A 23 -16.35 11.45 3.77
C ILE A 23 -16.65 10.04 3.28
N ILE A 24 -15.68 9.43 2.62
CA ILE A 24 -15.74 8.03 2.21
C ILE A 24 -15.31 7.15 3.38
N VAL A 25 -16.14 6.19 3.73
CA VAL A 25 -15.83 5.17 4.75
C VAL A 25 -15.29 3.93 4.06
N ALA A 26 -14.03 3.60 4.35
CA ALA A 26 -13.37 2.43 3.81
C ALA A 26 -13.36 1.29 4.84
N GLY A 27 -13.91 0.14 4.47
CA GLY A 27 -13.88 -1.08 5.28
C GLY A 27 -12.57 -1.83 5.07
N SER A 28 -11.76 -1.95 6.12
CA SER A 28 -10.49 -2.66 6.08
C SER A 28 -10.70 -4.17 6.03
N ILE A 29 -10.07 -4.82 5.06
CA ILE A 29 -10.00 -6.28 4.91
C ILE A 29 -8.52 -6.66 4.88
N GLY A 30 -8.02 -7.22 5.98
CA GLY A 30 -6.64 -7.67 6.13
C GLY A 30 -6.48 -9.16 5.82
N PRO A 31 -5.22 -9.67 5.82
CA PRO A 31 -4.94 -11.08 5.55
C PRO A 31 -5.53 -11.99 6.63
N THR A 32 -5.81 -13.23 6.25
CA THR A 32 -6.33 -14.29 7.15
C THR A 32 -5.32 -14.67 8.24
N GLY A 33 -4.03 -14.47 7.99
CA GLY A 33 -2.95 -14.95 8.83
C GLY A 33 -2.54 -16.39 8.54
N GLU A 34 -3.25 -17.06 7.64
CA GLU A 34 -3.00 -18.44 7.21
C GLU A 34 -2.38 -18.46 5.81
N ILE A 35 -1.73 -19.56 5.46
CA ILE A 35 -1.16 -19.74 4.13
C ILE A 35 -2.13 -20.58 3.29
N ILE A 36 -2.44 -20.07 2.09
CA ILE A 36 -3.34 -20.76 1.16
C ILE A 36 -2.62 -21.94 0.48
N GLU A 37 -3.39 -22.99 0.19
CA GLU A 37 -2.92 -24.16 -0.57
C GLU A 37 -2.31 -23.76 -1.94
N PRO A 38 -1.32 -24.47 -2.47
CA PRO A 38 -0.78 -25.74 -1.96
C PRO A 38 0.33 -25.58 -0.90
N LEU A 39 0.70 -24.35 -0.51
CA LEU A 39 1.79 -24.11 0.43
C LEU A 39 1.34 -24.23 1.89
N GLY A 40 0.07 -23.96 2.18
CA GLY A 40 -0.55 -24.06 3.49
C GLY A 40 -1.77 -25.00 3.49
N GLU A 41 -2.60 -24.88 4.52
CA GLU A 41 -3.77 -25.75 4.72
C GLU A 41 -5.09 -25.05 4.37
N LEU A 42 -5.12 -23.71 4.29
CA LEU A 42 -6.33 -22.95 3.97
C LEU A 42 -6.69 -23.09 2.49
N THR A 43 -7.89 -23.59 2.21
CA THR A 43 -8.38 -23.66 0.83
C THR A 43 -8.84 -22.30 0.32
N LYS A 44 -8.76 -22.08 -1.01
CA LYS A 44 -9.31 -20.83 -1.63
C LYS A 44 -10.79 -20.65 -1.34
N ALA A 45 -11.56 -21.73 -1.25
CA ALA A 45 -12.98 -21.68 -0.95
C ALA A 45 -13.26 -21.18 0.47
N GLU A 46 -12.52 -21.68 1.46
CA GLU A 46 -12.64 -21.23 2.86
C GLU A 46 -12.18 -19.79 3.02
N ALA A 47 -11.05 -19.39 2.40
CA ALA A 47 -10.59 -18.01 2.41
C ALA A 47 -11.63 -17.05 1.79
N THR A 48 -12.16 -17.40 0.62
CA THR A 48 -13.21 -16.58 -0.04
C THR A 48 -14.45 -16.48 0.83
N SER A 49 -14.90 -17.56 1.46
CA SER A 49 -16.05 -17.55 2.37
C SER A 49 -15.81 -16.63 3.57
N ALA A 50 -14.63 -16.68 4.19
CA ALA A 50 -14.29 -15.83 5.33
C ALA A 50 -14.27 -14.34 4.93
N PHE A 51 -13.67 -13.99 3.79
CA PHE A 51 -13.68 -12.63 3.26
C PHE A 51 -15.08 -12.16 2.87
N ASN A 52 -15.94 -13.05 2.36
CA ASN A 52 -17.31 -12.72 2.00
C ASN A 52 -18.15 -12.35 3.22
N ASP A 53 -18.04 -13.13 4.29
CA ASP A 53 -18.69 -12.81 5.57
C ASP A 53 -18.29 -11.44 6.09
N GLN A 54 -17.00 -11.08 5.98
CA GLN A 54 -16.50 -9.78 6.37
C GLN A 54 -16.99 -8.67 5.44
N ALA A 55 -16.88 -8.84 4.12
CA ALA A 55 -17.28 -7.82 3.14
C ALA A 55 -18.77 -7.49 3.22
N ILE A 56 -19.63 -8.50 3.38
CA ILE A 56 -21.07 -8.32 3.57
C ILE A 56 -21.35 -7.52 4.84
N ALA A 57 -20.72 -7.89 5.96
CA ALA A 57 -20.91 -7.20 7.24
C ALA A 57 -20.43 -5.74 7.20
N LEU A 58 -19.30 -5.46 6.56
CA LEU A 58 -18.80 -4.11 6.35
C LEU A 58 -19.79 -3.27 5.53
N LYS A 59 -20.33 -3.84 4.45
CA LYS A 59 -21.34 -3.18 3.61
C LYS A 59 -22.62 -2.90 4.40
N GLU A 60 -23.08 -3.87 5.17
CA GLU A 60 -24.27 -3.73 6.05
C GLU A 60 -24.07 -2.59 7.05
N GLY A 61 -22.87 -2.43 7.60
CA GLY A 61 -22.51 -1.33 8.50
C GLY A 61 -22.29 0.02 7.80
N GLY A 62 -22.39 0.09 6.48
CA GLY A 62 -22.42 1.34 5.72
C GLY A 62 -21.06 1.83 5.18
N VAL A 63 -20.10 0.93 4.89
CA VAL A 63 -18.89 1.33 4.18
C VAL A 63 -19.17 1.61 2.71
N ASP A 64 -18.41 2.53 2.13
CA ASP A 64 -18.52 2.93 0.72
C ASP A 64 -17.58 2.12 -0.18
N VAL A 65 -16.45 1.62 0.36
CA VAL A 65 -15.41 0.91 -0.37
C VAL A 65 -14.77 -0.17 0.50
N ALA A 66 -14.46 -1.33 -0.06
CA ALA A 66 -13.62 -2.33 0.56
C ALA A 66 -12.16 -1.95 0.38
N TRP A 67 -11.38 -1.88 1.46
CA TRP A 67 -9.94 -1.67 1.39
C TRP A 67 -9.22 -2.96 1.75
N ILE A 68 -8.84 -3.72 0.72
CA ILE A 68 -8.01 -4.92 0.85
C ILE A 68 -6.59 -4.43 1.11
N GLU A 69 -6.07 -4.63 2.34
CA GLU A 69 -4.81 -4.04 2.75
C GLU A 69 -3.88 -5.02 3.47
N SER A 70 -2.57 -4.71 3.42
CA SER A 70 -1.50 -5.50 4.07
C SER A 70 -1.35 -6.93 3.52
N MET A 71 -1.88 -7.18 2.33
CA MET A 71 -1.80 -8.48 1.68
C MET A 71 -0.39 -8.76 1.13
N TYR A 72 -0.01 -10.04 1.08
CA TYR A 72 1.31 -10.48 0.60
C TYR A 72 1.29 -11.61 -0.42
N SER A 73 0.18 -12.32 -0.60
CA SER A 73 0.05 -13.35 -1.63
C SER A 73 -1.02 -12.99 -2.66
N GLU A 74 -0.79 -13.34 -3.92
CA GLU A 74 -1.74 -13.09 -5.01
C GLU A 74 -3.01 -13.91 -4.82
N GLU A 75 -2.88 -15.15 -4.38
CA GLU A 75 -3.99 -16.06 -4.15
C GLU A 75 -4.98 -15.51 -3.10
N GLU A 76 -4.46 -14.97 -2.01
CA GLU A 76 -5.28 -14.39 -0.95
C GLU A 76 -5.96 -13.10 -1.41
N ILE A 77 -5.23 -12.25 -2.15
CA ILE A 77 -5.79 -11.04 -2.76
C ILE A 77 -6.95 -11.40 -3.69
N GLU A 78 -6.81 -12.42 -4.54
CA GLU A 78 -7.87 -12.86 -5.45
C GLU A 78 -9.13 -13.35 -4.72
N CYS A 79 -8.96 -14.05 -3.59
CA CYS A 79 -10.10 -14.45 -2.75
C CYS A 79 -10.82 -13.23 -2.16
N ALA A 80 -10.08 -12.25 -1.64
CA ALA A 80 -10.64 -11.03 -1.08
C ALA A 80 -11.31 -10.14 -2.15
N ILE A 81 -10.75 -10.06 -3.37
CA ILE A 81 -11.36 -9.36 -4.51
C ILE A 81 -12.70 -10.02 -4.86
N THR A 82 -12.72 -11.35 -4.99
CA THR A 82 -13.92 -12.11 -5.31
C THR A 82 -15.02 -11.82 -4.30
N ALA A 83 -14.73 -11.93 -3.03
CA ALA A 83 -15.66 -11.67 -1.94
C ALA A 83 -16.18 -10.21 -1.94
N SER A 84 -15.29 -9.22 -2.09
CA SER A 84 -15.68 -7.80 -2.11
C SER A 84 -16.56 -7.46 -3.32
N LYS A 85 -16.28 -8.07 -4.47
CA LYS A 85 -17.09 -7.94 -5.69
C LYS A 85 -18.48 -8.56 -5.51
N GLU A 86 -18.58 -9.75 -4.92
CA GLU A 86 -19.86 -10.40 -4.60
C GLU A 86 -20.69 -9.57 -3.62
N ALA A 87 -20.05 -8.92 -2.64
CA ALA A 87 -20.69 -7.96 -1.76
C ALA A 87 -21.10 -6.66 -2.49
N GLY A 88 -20.65 -6.43 -3.73
CA GLY A 88 -20.94 -5.24 -4.53
C GLY A 88 -20.29 -3.96 -3.99
N LEU A 89 -19.07 -4.07 -3.50
CA LEU A 89 -18.23 -2.96 -3.05
C LEU A 89 -17.15 -2.65 -4.10
N PRO A 90 -16.91 -1.39 -4.46
CA PRO A 90 -15.69 -1.00 -5.15
C PRO A 90 -14.47 -1.29 -4.25
N ILE A 91 -13.30 -1.51 -4.84
CA ILE A 91 -12.14 -2.02 -4.13
C ILE A 91 -10.96 -1.06 -4.23
N LEU A 92 -10.35 -0.76 -3.07
CA LEU A 92 -8.98 -0.28 -2.96
C LEU A 92 -8.09 -1.44 -2.55
N LEU A 93 -6.93 -1.58 -3.19
CA LEU A 93 -5.97 -2.66 -2.93
C LEU A 93 -4.63 -2.07 -2.50
N SER A 94 -4.07 -2.51 -1.37
CA SER A 94 -2.71 -2.14 -1.00
C SER A 94 -1.94 -3.33 -0.41
N SER A 95 -0.65 -3.36 -0.70
CA SER A 95 0.26 -4.39 -0.21
C SER A 95 1.40 -3.77 0.60
N THR A 96 2.01 -4.59 1.45
CA THR A 96 3.19 -4.21 2.21
C THR A 96 4.44 -4.73 1.52
N PHE A 97 5.44 -3.85 1.30
CA PHE A 97 6.71 -4.14 0.62
C PHE A 97 7.89 -3.89 1.57
N ASP A 98 7.96 -4.63 2.66
CA ASP A 98 8.93 -4.47 3.74
C ASP A 98 10.15 -5.42 3.63
N SER A 99 10.09 -6.38 2.71
CA SER A 99 11.13 -7.37 2.48
C SER A 99 12.03 -6.95 1.31
N HIS A 100 12.89 -5.97 1.53
CA HIS A 100 13.80 -5.45 0.49
C HIS A 100 13.06 -4.92 -0.76
N GLY A 101 11.99 -4.15 -0.55
CA GLY A 101 11.14 -3.61 -1.62
C GLY A 101 10.20 -4.63 -2.25
N LYS A 102 10.01 -5.79 -1.63
CA LYS A 102 9.09 -6.86 -2.04
C LYS A 102 8.11 -7.17 -0.91
N SER A 103 6.99 -7.81 -1.24
CA SER A 103 6.12 -8.41 -0.22
C SER A 103 6.83 -9.58 0.47
N MET A 104 6.28 -10.03 1.59
CA MET A 104 6.79 -11.19 2.34
C MET A 104 6.85 -12.47 1.47
N MET A 105 5.96 -12.62 0.48
CA MET A 105 5.97 -13.71 -0.49
C MET A 105 6.84 -13.44 -1.73
N GLY A 106 7.62 -12.34 -1.72
CA GLY A 106 8.58 -12.01 -2.78
C GLY A 106 7.99 -11.25 -3.97
N HIS A 107 6.73 -10.82 -3.93
CA HIS A 107 6.11 -10.07 -5.01
C HIS A 107 6.68 -8.66 -5.10
N GLU A 108 6.97 -8.22 -6.31
CA GLU A 108 7.43 -6.86 -6.61
C GLU A 108 6.25 -5.90 -6.82
N PRO A 109 6.43 -4.59 -6.63
CA PRO A 109 5.39 -3.59 -6.87
C PRO A 109 4.71 -3.69 -8.24
N LYS A 110 5.47 -4.04 -9.28
CA LYS A 110 4.95 -4.24 -10.63
C LYS A 110 3.88 -5.33 -10.72
N GLN A 111 4.04 -6.43 -9.98
CA GLN A 111 3.07 -7.53 -9.98
C GLN A 111 1.74 -7.09 -9.35
N LEU A 112 1.78 -6.22 -8.32
CA LEU A 112 0.56 -5.63 -7.76
C LEU A 112 -0.16 -4.73 -8.79
N VAL A 113 0.59 -3.95 -9.58
CA VAL A 113 0.01 -3.14 -10.67
C VAL A 113 -0.68 -4.02 -11.69
N GLU A 114 0.01 -5.07 -12.18
CA GLU A 114 -0.53 -6.01 -13.15
C GLU A 114 -1.79 -6.72 -12.64
N LEU A 115 -1.80 -7.11 -11.37
CA LEU A 115 -2.95 -7.71 -10.72
C LEU A 115 -4.11 -6.71 -10.64
N ALA A 116 -3.88 -5.50 -10.13
CA ALA A 116 -4.92 -4.49 -9.99
C ALA A 116 -5.53 -4.08 -11.33
N GLU A 117 -4.71 -3.91 -12.36
CA GLU A 117 -5.18 -3.55 -13.71
C GLU A 117 -5.99 -4.70 -14.36
N ARG A 118 -5.69 -5.97 -14.04
CA ARG A 118 -6.44 -7.15 -14.47
C ARG A 118 -7.89 -7.16 -13.95
N TYR A 119 -8.09 -6.66 -12.73
CA TYR A 119 -9.40 -6.60 -12.07
C TYR A 119 -10.07 -5.21 -12.16
N SER A 120 -9.67 -4.37 -13.12
CA SER A 120 -10.39 -3.14 -13.44
C SER A 120 -11.70 -3.50 -14.21
N PRO A 121 -12.85 -2.87 -13.92
CA PRO A 121 -13.01 -1.65 -13.11
C PRO A 121 -13.33 -1.88 -11.62
N GLU A 122 -13.40 -3.10 -11.14
CA GLU A 122 -13.74 -3.39 -9.74
C GLU A 122 -12.74 -2.79 -8.76
N ILE A 123 -11.44 -2.89 -9.09
CA ILE A 123 -10.38 -2.17 -8.36
C ILE A 123 -10.28 -0.76 -8.90
N ILE A 124 -10.64 0.22 -8.06
CA ILE A 124 -10.60 1.65 -8.40
C ILE A 124 -9.26 2.31 -8.08
N GLY A 125 -8.43 1.66 -7.26
CA GLY A 125 -7.11 2.15 -6.89
C GLY A 125 -6.27 1.10 -6.20
N TYR A 126 -4.96 1.27 -6.26
CA TYR A 126 -4.00 0.37 -5.64
C TYR A 126 -2.77 1.13 -5.13
N GLY A 127 -1.99 0.49 -4.26
CA GLY A 127 -0.82 1.13 -3.70
C GLY A 127 -0.06 0.32 -2.66
N ALA A 128 0.58 1.03 -1.75
CA ALA A 128 1.35 0.45 -0.67
C ALA A 128 0.89 0.99 0.70
N ASN A 129 0.94 0.13 1.71
CA ASN A 129 0.64 0.49 3.08
C ASN A 129 1.62 -0.17 4.07
N CYS A 130 1.64 0.31 5.29
CA CYS A 130 2.51 -0.20 6.36
C CYS A 130 4.01 -0.11 6.04
N GLY A 131 4.74 -1.22 6.21
CA GLY A 131 6.18 -1.30 6.04
C GLY A 131 6.97 -0.71 7.20
N ILE A 132 8.24 -0.43 6.98
CA ILE A 132 9.19 0.02 7.99
C ILE A 132 9.43 1.54 8.01
N GLY A 133 8.48 2.31 7.48
CA GLY A 133 8.51 3.77 7.58
C GLY A 133 8.25 4.50 6.28
N ALA A 134 8.28 5.83 6.37
CA ALA A 134 7.90 6.73 5.29
C ALA A 134 8.84 6.65 4.08
N SER A 135 10.15 6.58 4.29
CA SER A 135 11.16 6.51 3.22
C SER A 135 11.00 5.24 2.37
N GLU A 136 10.88 4.08 3.03
CA GLU A 136 10.67 2.79 2.36
C GLU A 136 9.39 2.77 1.54
N LEU A 137 8.32 3.33 2.10
CA LEU A 137 7.05 3.39 1.38
C LEU A 137 7.15 4.30 0.15
N ILE A 138 7.83 5.45 0.23
CA ILE A 138 8.05 6.33 -0.94
C ILE A 138 8.84 5.60 -2.03
N GLY A 139 9.82 4.76 -1.67
CA GLY A 139 10.50 3.88 -2.62
C GLY A 139 9.54 2.93 -3.34
N SER A 140 8.64 2.31 -2.58
CA SER A 140 7.60 1.42 -3.13
C SER A 140 6.61 2.18 -4.03
N ILE A 141 6.17 3.38 -3.62
CA ILE A 141 5.30 4.25 -4.43
C ILE A 141 5.96 4.67 -5.74
N LEU A 142 7.27 4.97 -5.72
CA LEU A 142 8.04 5.27 -6.93
C LEU A 142 8.01 4.08 -7.90
N CYS A 143 8.26 2.86 -7.40
CA CYS A 143 8.23 1.66 -8.23
C CYS A 143 6.81 1.39 -8.81
N LEU A 144 5.76 1.56 -8.01
CA LEU A 144 4.37 1.47 -8.46
C LEU A 144 4.07 2.51 -9.53
N ALA A 145 4.40 3.78 -9.29
CA ALA A 145 4.18 4.89 -10.22
C ALA A 145 4.86 4.65 -11.57
N LYS A 146 6.09 4.10 -11.57
CA LYS A 146 6.83 3.75 -12.80
C LYS A 146 6.26 2.55 -13.56
N SER A 147 5.48 1.70 -12.89
CA SER A 147 4.89 0.50 -13.49
C SER A 147 3.47 0.71 -14.02
N ARG A 148 2.84 1.85 -13.72
CA ARG A 148 1.44 2.14 -14.08
C ARG A 148 1.24 2.25 -15.59
N ASN A 149 0.26 1.51 -16.12
CA ASN A 149 -0.26 1.68 -17.48
C ASN A 149 -1.58 2.47 -17.46
N ASN A 150 -2.46 2.20 -16.49
CA ASN A 150 -3.73 2.89 -16.32
C ASN A 150 -3.61 4.06 -15.34
N GLN A 151 -3.57 5.28 -15.85
CA GLN A 151 -3.47 6.50 -15.05
C GLN A 151 -4.81 6.94 -14.41
N ALA A 152 -5.93 6.34 -14.80
CA ALA A 152 -7.24 6.65 -14.22
C ALA A 152 -7.45 6.00 -12.84
N MET A 153 -6.74 4.92 -12.53
CA MET A 153 -6.79 4.28 -11.22
C MET A 153 -6.08 5.15 -10.16
N HIS A 154 -6.63 5.20 -8.97
CA HIS A 154 -6.00 5.91 -7.85
C HIS A 154 -4.70 5.22 -7.41
N LEU A 155 -3.66 6.00 -7.10
CA LEU A 155 -2.45 5.51 -6.44
C LEU A 155 -2.56 5.81 -4.94
N VAL A 156 -2.39 4.78 -4.13
CA VAL A 156 -2.55 4.82 -2.67
C VAL A 156 -1.18 4.79 -1.99
N ALA A 157 -0.96 5.71 -1.06
CA ALA A 157 0.20 5.77 -0.20
C ALA A 157 -0.23 5.91 1.27
N LYS A 158 0.07 4.91 2.12
CA LYS A 158 -0.40 4.83 3.51
C LYS A 158 0.72 4.34 4.43
N ALA A 159 1.67 5.23 4.79
CA ALA A 159 2.88 4.89 5.53
C ALA A 159 2.62 4.67 7.03
N ASN A 160 3.45 3.83 7.66
CA ASN A 160 3.61 3.85 9.11
C ASN A 160 4.26 5.17 9.55
N CYS A 161 3.89 5.63 10.74
CA CYS A 161 4.49 6.81 11.36
C CYS A 161 5.82 6.44 12.02
N GLY A 162 6.82 6.17 11.19
CA GLY A 162 8.15 5.74 11.62
C GLY A 162 8.29 4.21 11.71
N ILE A 163 9.43 3.80 12.25
CA ILE A 163 9.76 2.38 12.44
C ILE A 163 9.14 1.91 13.77
N PRO A 164 8.46 0.74 13.79
CA PRO A 164 7.99 0.19 15.06
C PRO A 164 9.15 -0.28 15.92
N GLU A 165 9.22 0.22 17.15
CA GLU A 165 10.20 -0.18 18.18
C GLU A 165 9.46 -0.79 19.35
N TYR A 166 9.99 -1.91 19.88
CA TYR A 166 9.44 -2.53 21.07
C TYR A 166 10.21 -2.07 22.31
N THR A 167 9.53 -1.28 23.15
CA THR A 167 10.13 -0.69 24.36
C THR A 167 9.16 -0.89 25.54
N ASP A 168 9.66 -1.45 26.63
CA ASP A 168 8.92 -1.65 27.89
C ASP A 168 7.55 -2.35 27.75
N GLY A 169 7.43 -3.27 26.81
CA GLY A 169 6.19 -4.04 26.58
C GLY A 169 5.22 -3.40 25.59
N GLU A 170 5.56 -2.25 25.02
CA GLU A 170 4.72 -1.51 24.07
C GLU A 170 5.43 -1.31 22.73
N ILE A 171 4.64 -1.24 21.66
CA ILE A 171 5.14 -0.85 20.34
C ILE A 171 5.02 0.66 20.21
N ILE A 172 6.19 1.32 20.06
CA ILE A 172 6.31 2.76 19.88
C ILE A 172 6.71 3.06 18.44
N TYR A 173 6.13 4.11 17.87
CA TYR A 173 6.48 4.63 16.54
C TYR A 173 7.15 5.98 16.71
N ASN A 174 8.32 6.15 16.10
CA ASN A 174 9.21 7.32 16.26
C ASN A 174 9.06 8.39 15.16
N GLY A 175 8.08 8.25 14.28
CA GLY A 175 7.81 9.23 13.23
C GLY A 175 7.26 10.54 13.81
N THR A 176 7.64 11.66 13.20
CA THR A 176 7.17 12.99 13.61
C THR A 176 6.15 13.54 12.62
N ALA A 177 5.40 14.57 13.03
CA ALA A 177 4.45 15.27 12.17
C ALA A 177 5.13 15.87 10.94
N GLU A 178 6.37 16.37 11.09
CA GLU A 178 7.16 16.95 9.99
C GLU A 178 7.58 15.89 8.97
N ILE A 179 7.99 14.71 9.43
CA ILE A 179 8.31 13.58 8.53
C ILE A 179 7.08 13.16 7.75
N MET A 180 5.92 13.05 8.40
CA MET A 180 4.68 12.68 7.74
C MET A 180 4.18 13.75 6.76
N ALA A 181 4.37 15.04 7.07
CA ALA A 181 4.11 16.14 6.14
C ALA A 181 4.98 16.04 4.88
N SER A 182 6.29 15.87 5.05
CA SER A 182 7.24 15.69 3.94
C SER A 182 6.90 14.45 3.10
N TYR A 183 6.58 13.32 3.77
CA TYR A 183 6.12 12.10 3.12
C TYR A 183 4.90 12.35 2.22
N ALA A 184 3.90 13.07 2.72
CA ALA A 184 2.69 13.36 1.94
C ALA A 184 3.00 14.16 0.66
N CYS A 185 3.92 15.13 0.74
CA CYS A 185 4.38 15.89 -0.43
C CYS A 185 5.08 15.01 -1.46
N TYR A 186 5.99 14.11 -1.04
CA TYR A 186 6.64 13.16 -1.94
C TYR A 186 5.63 12.19 -2.58
N ALA A 187 4.70 11.64 -1.79
CA ALA A 187 3.67 10.74 -2.28
C ALA A 187 2.81 11.43 -3.36
N ARG A 188 2.36 12.66 -3.09
CA ARG A 188 1.59 13.46 -4.05
C ARG A 188 2.35 13.71 -5.33
N LYS A 189 3.62 14.06 -5.23
CA LYS A 189 4.50 14.35 -6.38
C LYS A 189 4.75 13.12 -7.24
N LEU A 190 4.76 11.92 -6.64
CA LEU A 190 4.81 10.64 -7.34
C LEU A 190 3.47 10.23 -7.96
N GLY A 191 2.42 11.03 -7.78
CA GLY A 191 1.10 10.80 -8.36
C GLY A 191 0.12 10.06 -7.46
N ALA A 192 0.41 9.91 -6.16
CA ALA A 192 -0.58 9.40 -5.22
C ALA A 192 -1.74 10.38 -5.07
N THR A 193 -2.95 9.85 -5.12
CA THR A 193 -4.21 10.58 -4.97
C THR A 193 -4.94 10.25 -3.67
N ILE A 194 -4.59 9.13 -3.05
CA ILE A 194 -5.03 8.73 -1.72
C ILE A 194 -3.79 8.64 -0.84
N ILE A 195 -3.68 9.57 0.12
CA ILE A 195 -2.49 9.71 0.96
C ILE A 195 -2.92 9.71 2.42
N GLY A 196 -2.25 8.92 3.23
CA GLY A 196 -2.58 8.80 4.64
C GLY A 196 -1.51 8.08 5.44
N GLY A 197 -1.86 7.77 6.68
CA GLY A 197 -1.01 7.05 7.59
C GLY A 197 -1.58 5.67 7.94
N CYS A 198 -0.71 4.76 8.36
CA CYS A 198 -1.02 3.43 8.86
C CYS A 198 -0.68 3.34 10.36
N CYS A 199 0.06 2.33 10.78
CA CYS A 199 0.41 2.11 12.17
C CYS A 199 1.18 3.30 12.78
N GLY A 200 0.88 3.60 14.06
CA GLY A 200 1.51 4.72 14.79
C GLY A 200 1.00 6.13 14.41
N THR A 201 0.19 6.24 13.36
CA THR A 201 -0.33 7.53 12.90
C THR A 201 -1.43 8.03 13.85
N LYS A 202 -1.30 9.30 14.28
CA LYS A 202 -2.25 10.00 15.14
C LYS A 202 -2.83 11.21 14.42
N GLN A 203 -3.80 11.87 15.08
CA GLN A 203 -4.48 13.05 14.54
C GLN A 203 -3.52 14.17 14.13
N GLU A 204 -2.47 14.42 14.91
CA GLU A 204 -1.43 15.43 14.63
C GLU A 204 -0.69 15.17 13.31
N HIS A 205 -0.41 13.89 12.99
CA HIS A 205 0.25 13.49 11.76
C HIS A 205 -0.67 13.69 10.56
N ILE A 206 -1.96 13.30 10.68
CA ILE A 206 -2.95 13.51 9.62
C ILE A 206 -3.13 15.01 9.34
N LYS A 207 -3.19 15.83 10.40
CA LYS A 207 -3.28 17.28 10.25
C LYS A 207 -2.06 17.85 9.52
N ALA A 208 -0.85 17.46 9.91
CA ALA A 208 0.38 17.94 9.30
C ALA A 208 0.47 17.55 7.80
N MET A 209 0.05 16.33 7.45
CA MET A 209 -0.05 15.90 6.05
C MET A 209 -1.05 16.76 5.27
N ALA A 210 -2.24 17.00 5.83
CA ALA A 210 -3.28 17.80 5.19
C ALA A 210 -2.80 19.26 4.97
N ASP A 211 -2.27 19.89 6.02
CA ASP A 211 -1.76 21.26 5.96
C ASP A 211 -0.65 21.40 4.89
N ALA A 212 0.27 20.44 4.81
CA ALA A 212 1.34 20.43 3.80
C ALA A 212 0.82 20.28 2.37
N LEU A 213 -0.17 19.41 2.17
CA LEU A 213 -0.80 19.22 0.86
C LEU A 213 -1.63 20.42 0.43
N GLU A 214 -2.29 21.12 1.36
CA GLU A 214 -3.05 22.35 1.08
C GLU A 214 -2.12 23.54 0.78
N ALA A 215 -0.99 23.65 1.47
CA ALA A 215 0.01 24.68 1.20
C ALA A 215 0.60 24.58 -0.21
N ASN A 216 0.44 23.40 -0.87
CA ASN A 216 0.92 23.09 -2.22
C ASN A 216 2.41 23.39 -2.41
N ASP A 217 3.18 23.26 -1.32
CA ASP A 217 4.63 23.40 -1.33
C ASP A 217 5.25 22.15 -1.95
N MET A 218 5.17 22.08 -3.27
CA MET A 218 5.62 20.95 -4.08
C MET A 218 7.08 21.06 -4.50
N ASP A 219 7.86 21.93 -3.86
CA ASP A 219 9.25 22.21 -4.23
C ASP A 219 10.26 21.20 -3.67
N CYS A 220 9.79 19.99 -3.32
CA CYS A 220 10.67 18.90 -2.95
C CYS A 220 11.20 18.20 -4.22
N PRO A 221 12.51 18.14 -4.47
CA PRO A 221 13.06 17.40 -5.61
C PRO A 221 12.85 15.88 -5.43
N ILE A 222 12.45 15.18 -6.50
CA ILE A 222 12.34 13.71 -6.48
C ILE A 222 13.74 13.12 -6.75
N GLU A 223 14.68 13.40 -5.87
CA GLU A 223 16.01 12.80 -5.87
C GLU A 223 16.16 11.89 -4.66
N LEU A 224 16.77 10.74 -4.83
CA LEU A 224 16.86 9.72 -3.78
C LEU A 224 17.56 10.26 -2.52
N ASP A 225 18.62 11.04 -2.70
CA ASP A 225 19.37 11.63 -1.59
C ASP A 225 18.52 12.63 -0.79
N GLU A 226 17.68 13.42 -1.44
CA GLU A 226 16.79 14.37 -0.76
C GLU A 226 15.61 13.65 -0.05
N ILE A 227 15.11 12.56 -0.63
CA ILE A 227 14.11 11.71 0.03
C ILE A 227 14.71 11.10 1.31
N ILE A 228 15.91 10.52 1.23
CA ILE A 228 16.61 9.93 2.39
C ILE A 228 16.87 10.98 3.46
N LYS A 229 17.34 12.16 3.08
CA LYS A 229 17.59 13.26 4.01
C LYS A 229 16.33 13.74 4.74
N SER A 230 15.18 13.75 4.05
CA SER A 230 13.92 14.25 4.58
C SER A 230 13.13 13.21 5.37
N LEU A 231 13.17 11.94 4.97
CA LEU A 231 12.33 10.88 5.51
C LEU A 231 13.09 9.81 6.29
N GLY A 232 14.42 9.83 6.25
CA GLY A 232 15.28 8.82 6.85
C GLY A 232 15.84 7.81 5.86
N GLU A 233 16.74 6.97 6.37
CA GLU A 233 17.45 5.98 5.55
C GLU A 233 16.51 4.92 4.97
N MET A 234 16.92 4.37 3.84
CA MET A 234 16.28 3.22 3.19
C MET A 234 17.16 1.99 3.28
N THR A 235 16.55 0.81 3.29
CA THR A 235 17.30 -0.45 3.19
C THR A 235 18.02 -0.55 1.83
N LYS A 236 19.15 -1.25 1.82
CA LYS A 236 19.87 -1.53 0.56
C LYS A 236 19.01 -2.26 -0.47
N GLY A 237 18.10 -3.12 0.01
CA GLY A 237 17.18 -3.85 -0.86
C GLY A 237 16.19 -2.94 -1.57
N ASN A 238 15.63 -1.97 -0.86
CA ASN A 238 14.72 -0.99 -1.45
C ASN A 238 15.47 -0.08 -2.44
N MET A 239 16.66 0.39 -2.09
CA MET A 239 17.50 1.19 -2.99
C MET A 239 17.81 0.45 -4.31
N LEU A 240 18.20 -0.83 -4.24
CA LEU A 240 18.43 -1.65 -5.44
C LEU A 240 17.15 -1.85 -6.26
N MET A 241 16.00 -1.97 -5.60
CA MET A 241 14.71 -2.05 -6.28
C MET A 241 14.41 -0.74 -7.02
N ILE A 242 14.57 0.40 -6.38
CA ILE A 242 14.37 1.73 -6.98
C ILE A 242 15.29 1.89 -8.22
N GLU A 243 16.58 1.59 -8.09
CA GLU A 243 17.54 1.65 -9.21
C GLU A 243 17.10 0.79 -10.39
N LYS A 244 16.62 -0.44 -10.13
CA LYS A 244 16.07 -1.33 -11.15
C LYS A 244 14.92 -0.65 -11.91
N TYR A 245 13.97 -0.02 -11.20
CA TYR A 245 12.80 0.63 -11.82
C TYR A 245 13.15 1.94 -12.53
N LEU A 246 14.13 2.69 -12.05
CA LEU A 246 14.63 3.88 -12.73
C LEU A 246 15.38 3.53 -14.03
N ASN A 247 16.12 2.43 -14.05
CA ASN A 247 16.89 1.98 -15.20
C ASN A 247 16.04 1.27 -16.28
N LEU A 248 14.88 0.72 -15.94
CA LEU A 248 13.93 0.14 -16.90
C LEU A 248 13.46 1.17 -17.96
N GLY A 249 13.44 2.46 -17.61
CA GLY A 249 13.15 3.56 -18.55
C GLY A 249 14.29 3.88 -19.54
N ASN A 250 15.51 3.43 -19.27
CA ASN A 250 16.71 3.74 -20.08
C ASN A 250 17.21 2.58 -20.95
N SER A 251 16.61 1.41 -20.90
CA SER A 251 17.09 0.19 -21.55
C SER A 251 16.65 -0.01 -23.01
N SER A 252 16.45 1.08 -23.78
CA SER A 252 16.30 0.95 -25.24
C SER A 252 17.62 0.85 -26.02
N LYS A 253 18.78 0.79 -25.36
CA LYS A 253 20.10 0.59 -26.03
C LYS A 253 21.12 -0.05 -25.10
N VAL A 254 21.04 -1.35 -24.81
CA VAL A 254 22.25 -2.14 -24.49
C VAL A 254 22.02 -3.58 -24.94
N SER A 255 22.66 -3.95 -26.06
CA SER A 255 22.80 -5.35 -26.46
C SER A 255 23.70 -6.09 -25.47
N PRO A 256 23.40 -7.34 -25.09
CA PRO A 256 24.24 -8.08 -24.16
C PRO A 256 25.56 -8.46 -24.82
N VAL A 257 26.65 -7.92 -24.32
CA VAL A 257 27.99 -8.41 -24.63
C VAL A 257 28.18 -9.74 -23.92
N ASN A 258 28.22 -10.81 -24.70
CA ASN A 258 28.44 -12.18 -24.26
C ASN A 258 29.95 -12.41 -23.99
N PRO A 259 30.43 -12.57 -22.75
CA PRO A 259 31.81 -12.91 -22.50
C PRO A 259 32.02 -14.41 -22.72
N ARG A 260 32.55 -14.77 -23.92
CA ARG A 260 33.06 -16.11 -24.23
C ARG A 260 34.07 -16.54 -23.16
N ARG A 261 33.70 -17.47 -22.32
CA ARG A 261 34.62 -18.20 -21.44
C ARG A 261 35.64 -18.94 -22.27
N LYS A 262 36.92 -18.46 -22.34
CA LYS A 262 38.05 -19.24 -22.80
C LYS A 262 38.31 -20.39 -21.83
N ARG A 263 38.00 -21.63 -22.26
CA ARG A 263 38.53 -22.83 -21.62
C ARG A 263 40.05 -22.83 -21.82
N ARG A 264 40.83 -22.83 -20.75
CA ARG A 264 42.25 -23.23 -20.77
C ARG A 264 42.31 -24.74 -20.73
N ARG A 265 43.12 -25.29 -21.66
CA ARG A 265 43.62 -26.66 -21.61
C ARG A 265 44.73 -26.78 -20.59
#